data_febc9bfd8d483a4d373d4bfa7966fa27
#
_entry.id   febc9bfd8d483a4d373d4bfa7966fa27
#
_cell.length_a   1.000
_cell.length_b   1.000
_cell.length_c   1.000
_cell.angle_alpha   90.00
_cell.angle_beta   90.00
_cell.angle_gamma   90.00
#
_symmetry.space_group_name_H-M   'P 1'
#
loop_
_entity.id
_entity.type
_entity.pdbx_description
1 polymer ?
#
loop_
_entity_poly.entity_id
_entity_poly.type
_entity_poly.pdbx_seq_one_letter_code
_entity_poly.pdbx_strand_id
1 'polypeptide(L)'
;MAANQPEEAELPQVVNLSNVSVENVEAELVRTHQTSIQQLNAKEVELHISALGTANTGELQANDSIVGMVVSEQAEVKDSIVGGVTATTLSLNGVSVLALANSMSIKDVDAIAVVGTEINAENSRTGILISREVNGNVTTVVDGRTVLLAGLAGGTIAGLILLAGKLLFGRKK
;
A
#
# COMPACT_ATOMS: atom_id res chain seq x y z
N MET A 1 6.34 -26.04 43.95
CA MET A 1 6.66 -25.98 42.51
C MET A 1 6.17 -24.62 42.01
N ALA A 2 7.05 -23.67 41.93
CA ALA A 2 6.75 -22.36 41.37
C ALA A 2 6.78 -22.48 39.83
N ALA A 3 5.69 -22.19 39.19
CA ALA A 3 5.61 -22.14 37.74
C ALA A 3 6.48 -20.95 37.27
N ASN A 4 7.49 -21.27 36.51
CA ASN A 4 8.31 -20.29 35.80
C ASN A 4 7.40 -19.65 34.75
N GLN A 5 6.90 -18.44 35.00
CA GLN A 5 6.32 -17.62 33.94
C GLN A 5 7.45 -17.28 32.98
N PRO A 6 7.26 -17.44 31.65
CA PRO A 6 8.23 -16.92 30.71
C PRO A 6 8.29 -15.41 30.89
N GLU A 7 9.48 -14.90 31.20
CA GLU A 7 9.79 -13.48 31.21
C GLU A 7 9.49 -12.94 29.81
N GLU A 8 8.41 -12.20 29.64
CA GLU A 8 8.14 -11.45 28.40
C GLU A 8 9.35 -10.52 28.24
N ALA A 9 10.16 -10.80 27.23
CA ALA A 9 11.29 -9.95 26.89
C ALA A 9 10.74 -8.57 26.58
N GLU A 10 10.94 -7.60 27.46
CA GLU A 10 10.54 -6.21 27.21
C GLU A 10 11.29 -5.72 25.97
N LEU A 11 10.53 -5.35 24.95
CA LEU A 11 11.10 -4.75 23.75
C LEU A 11 11.82 -3.44 24.12
N PRO A 12 12.95 -3.12 23.46
CA PRO A 12 13.62 -1.85 23.70
C PRO A 12 12.66 -0.70 23.39
N GLN A 13 12.54 0.26 24.31
CA GLN A 13 11.59 1.37 24.17
C GLN A 13 11.94 2.25 22.97
N VAL A 14 13.22 2.56 22.76
CA VAL A 14 13.65 3.42 21.65
C VAL A 14 14.93 2.87 21.03
N VAL A 15 14.91 2.73 19.72
CA VAL A 15 16.06 2.36 18.89
C VAL A 15 16.35 3.47 17.90
N ASN A 16 17.55 4.06 17.99
CA ASN A 16 18.03 5.05 17.04
C ASN A 16 19.13 4.43 16.17
N LEU A 17 18.92 4.43 14.86
CA LEU A 17 19.86 3.88 13.89
C LEU A 17 20.37 4.97 12.95
N SER A 18 21.66 5.03 12.72
CA SER A 18 22.24 5.98 11.78
C SER A 18 23.44 5.36 11.05
N ASN A 19 23.42 5.46 9.72
CA ASN A 19 24.48 4.98 8.82
C ASN A 19 24.81 3.48 9.00
N VAL A 20 23.80 2.65 9.24
CA VAL A 20 23.94 1.20 9.45
C VAL A 20 23.01 0.40 8.55
N SER A 21 23.34 -0.87 8.36
CA SER A 21 22.46 -1.84 7.72
C SER A 21 22.13 -2.94 8.72
N VAL A 22 20.84 -3.21 8.91
CA VAL A 22 20.32 -4.15 9.90
C VAL A 22 19.29 -5.07 9.22
N GLU A 23 19.30 -6.35 9.58
CA GLU A 23 18.33 -7.30 9.05
C GLU A 23 16.97 -7.17 9.74
N ASN A 24 16.94 -7.26 11.07
CA ASN A 24 15.73 -7.22 11.86
C ASN A 24 15.82 -6.18 12.96
N VAL A 25 14.74 -5.42 13.15
CA VAL A 25 14.58 -4.46 14.23
C VAL A 25 13.22 -4.67 14.89
N GLU A 26 13.21 -4.82 16.20
CA GLU A 26 12.00 -4.87 17.03
C GLU A 26 12.13 -3.87 18.18
N ALA A 27 11.18 -2.95 18.31
CA ALA A 27 11.17 -1.93 19.36
C ALA A 27 9.78 -1.28 19.50
N GLU A 28 9.61 -0.43 20.51
CA GLU A 28 8.40 0.40 20.56
C GLU A 28 8.49 1.57 19.59
N LEU A 29 9.62 2.29 19.58
CA LEU A 29 9.92 3.41 18.70
C LEU A 29 11.24 3.18 17.96
N VAL A 30 11.21 3.31 16.64
CA VAL A 30 12.41 3.22 15.79
C VAL A 30 12.59 4.51 15.01
N ARG A 31 13.75 5.14 15.18
CA ARG A 31 14.16 6.32 14.41
C ARG A 31 15.38 5.98 13.57
N THR A 32 15.32 6.33 12.28
CA THR A 32 16.42 6.00 11.38
C THR A 32 16.86 7.20 10.57
N HIS A 33 18.17 7.24 10.32
CA HIS A 33 18.76 8.20 9.41
C HIS A 33 19.85 7.53 8.56
N GLN A 34 19.70 7.56 7.24
CA GLN A 34 20.62 6.92 6.28
C GLN A 34 20.85 5.43 6.59
N THR A 35 19.77 4.70 6.83
CA THR A 35 19.80 3.31 7.29
C THR A 35 19.15 2.39 6.30
N SER A 36 19.59 1.14 6.24
CA SER A 36 18.93 0.07 5.50
C SER A 36 18.43 -1.00 6.47
N ILE A 37 17.13 -1.30 6.44
CA ILE A 37 16.49 -2.32 7.28
C ILE A 37 15.73 -3.28 6.38
N GLN A 38 15.88 -4.59 6.58
CA GLN A 38 15.12 -5.57 5.82
C GLN A 38 13.72 -5.80 6.42
N GLN A 39 13.65 -6.00 7.73
CA GLN A 39 12.40 -6.25 8.45
C GLN A 39 12.33 -5.38 9.70
N LEU A 40 11.15 -4.78 9.91
CA LEU A 40 10.92 -3.90 11.05
C LEU A 40 9.56 -4.19 11.66
N ASN A 41 9.53 -4.36 12.98
CA ASN A 41 8.32 -4.51 13.77
C ASN A 41 8.38 -3.53 14.95
N ALA A 42 7.53 -2.52 14.94
CA ALA A 42 7.51 -1.50 15.98
C ALA A 42 6.13 -0.87 16.13
N LYS A 43 5.88 -0.17 17.24
CA LYS A 43 4.65 0.61 17.38
C LYS A 43 4.71 1.89 16.55
N GLU A 44 5.86 2.54 16.57
CA GLU A 44 6.11 3.82 15.89
C GLU A 44 7.44 3.78 15.13
N VAL A 45 7.44 4.28 13.90
CA VAL A 45 8.60 4.26 13.02
C VAL A 45 8.77 5.60 12.31
N GLU A 46 9.94 6.20 12.49
CA GLU A 46 10.36 7.41 11.77
C GLU A 46 11.54 7.07 10.85
N LEU A 47 11.33 7.18 9.54
CA LEU A 47 12.36 6.97 8.52
C LEU A 47 12.78 8.29 7.90
N HIS A 48 14.08 8.52 7.83
CA HIS A 48 14.65 9.66 7.13
C HIS A 48 15.83 9.23 6.26
N ILE A 49 15.75 9.49 4.96
CA ILE A 49 16.76 9.10 3.94
C ILE A 49 17.15 7.61 4.08
N SER A 50 16.16 6.73 4.25
CA SER A 50 16.41 5.34 4.62
C SER A 50 15.78 4.36 3.63
N ALA A 51 16.25 3.12 3.63
CA ALA A 51 15.66 2.03 2.88
C ALA A 51 15.06 1.00 3.82
N LEU A 52 13.81 0.62 3.59
CA LEU A 52 13.09 -0.36 4.38
C LEU A 52 12.50 -1.44 3.47
N GLY A 53 12.78 -2.70 3.75
CA GLY A 53 12.20 -3.83 3.03
C GLY A 53 10.74 -4.02 3.39
N THR A 54 10.47 -4.50 4.59
CA THR A 54 9.11 -4.72 5.10
C THR A 54 8.93 -4.17 6.50
N ALA A 55 7.77 -3.59 6.79
CA ALA A 55 7.41 -3.16 8.14
C ALA A 55 5.99 -3.56 8.52
N ASN A 56 5.84 -3.86 9.81
CA ASN A 56 4.57 -3.93 10.50
C ASN A 56 4.61 -2.97 11.69
N THR A 57 3.74 -1.96 11.68
CA THR A 57 3.82 -0.87 12.65
C THR A 57 2.44 -0.26 12.93
N GLY A 58 2.27 0.34 14.09
CA GLY A 58 1.09 1.16 14.38
C GLY A 58 1.14 2.47 13.60
N GLU A 59 2.26 3.18 13.68
CA GLU A 59 2.47 4.45 12.98
C GLU A 59 3.78 4.44 12.19
N LEU A 60 3.72 4.91 10.93
CA LEU A 60 4.87 5.08 10.06
C LEU A 60 4.95 6.53 9.59
N GLN A 61 6.11 7.14 9.76
CA GLN A 61 6.49 8.38 9.11
C GLN A 61 7.73 8.13 8.25
N ALA A 62 7.60 8.30 6.94
CA ALA A 62 8.70 8.10 6.00
C ALA A 62 8.93 9.38 5.18
N ASN A 63 10.15 9.90 5.25
CA ASN A 63 10.57 11.07 4.51
C ASN A 63 11.84 10.74 3.69
N ASP A 64 11.85 11.13 2.41
CA ASP A 64 12.98 10.94 1.49
C ASP A 64 13.48 9.48 1.46
N SER A 65 12.57 8.51 1.54
CA SER A 65 12.91 7.12 1.81
C SER A 65 12.42 6.17 0.72
N ILE A 66 12.97 4.96 0.69
CA ILE A 66 12.51 3.88 -0.16
C ILE A 66 11.95 2.78 0.72
N VAL A 67 10.69 2.44 0.52
CA VAL A 67 9.97 1.46 1.33
C VAL A 67 9.41 0.36 0.44
N GLY A 68 9.71 -0.90 0.74
CA GLY A 68 9.20 -2.04 0.00
C GLY A 68 7.72 -2.28 0.31
N MET A 69 7.40 -2.86 1.44
CA MET A 69 6.01 -3.10 1.88
C MET A 69 5.80 -2.67 3.33
N VAL A 70 4.64 -2.06 3.57
CA VAL A 70 4.23 -1.64 4.92
C VAL A 70 2.80 -2.05 5.20
N VAL A 71 2.59 -2.52 6.41
CA VAL A 71 1.28 -2.67 7.05
C VAL A 71 1.27 -1.82 8.30
N SER A 72 0.33 -0.87 8.40
CA SER A 72 0.24 0.05 9.53
C SER A 72 -1.21 0.44 9.85
N GLU A 73 -1.43 1.03 11.00
CA GLU A 73 -2.70 1.71 11.29
C GLU A 73 -2.71 3.09 10.66
N GLN A 74 -1.61 3.82 10.81
CA GLN A 74 -1.42 5.15 10.22
C GLN A 74 -0.09 5.20 9.47
N ALA A 75 -0.11 5.74 8.25
CA ALA A 75 1.10 5.94 7.47
C ALA A 75 1.12 7.37 6.89
N GLU A 76 2.22 8.04 7.12
CA GLU A 76 2.55 9.30 6.47
C GLU A 76 3.84 9.13 5.66
N VAL A 77 3.71 9.31 4.36
CA VAL A 77 4.82 9.12 3.41
C VAL A 77 5.00 10.41 2.62
N LYS A 78 6.19 11.00 2.70
CA LYS A 78 6.56 12.23 2.01
C LYS A 78 7.81 12.04 1.17
N ASP A 79 7.77 12.53 -0.06
CA ASP A 79 8.90 12.55 -0.99
C ASP A 79 9.62 11.20 -1.13
N SER A 80 8.84 10.11 -1.06
CA SER A 80 9.35 8.75 -0.92
C SER A 80 8.80 7.82 -2.01
N ILE A 81 9.49 6.70 -2.21
CA ILE A 81 9.06 5.64 -3.12
C ILE A 81 8.57 4.46 -2.29
N VAL A 82 7.33 4.04 -2.50
CA VAL A 82 6.73 2.91 -1.78
C VAL A 82 6.29 1.83 -2.77
N GLY A 83 6.76 0.60 -2.58
CA GLY A 83 6.29 -0.56 -3.33
C GLY A 83 4.84 -0.89 -3.01
N GLY A 84 4.52 -1.07 -1.73
CA GLY A 84 3.15 -1.29 -1.27
C GLY A 84 2.90 -0.78 0.12
N VAL A 85 1.74 -0.17 0.34
CA VAL A 85 1.30 0.27 1.67
C VAL A 85 -0.14 -0.17 1.91
N THR A 86 -0.38 -0.71 3.08
CA THR A 86 -1.71 -1.02 3.59
C THR A 86 -1.87 -0.33 4.94
N ALA A 87 -2.87 0.54 5.05
CA ALA A 87 -3.10 1.30 6.28
C ALA A 87 -4.59 1.50 6.56
N THR A 88 -4.95 1.90 7.76
CA THR A 88 -6.29 2.41 8.04
C THR A 88 -6.39 3.85 7.54
N THR A 89 -5.40 4.67 7.86
CA THR A 89 -5.28 6.05 7.39
C THR A 89 -3.94 6.23 6.69
N LEU A 90 -3.96 6.76 5.47
CA LEU A 90 -2.76 6.99 4.67
C LEU A 90 -2.69 8.43 4.18
N SER A 91 -1.55 9.08 4.43
CA SER A 91 -1.16 10.32 3.78
C SER A 91 0.04 10.04 2.87
N LEU A 92 -0.12 10.25 1.58
CA LEU A 92 0.90 9.91 0.60
C LEU A 92 1.24 11.10 -0.29
N ASN A 93 2.53 11.40 -0.36
CA ASN A 93 3.13 12.30 -1.33
C ASN A 93 4.36 11.60 -1.93
N GLY A 94 4.42 11.41 -3.24
CA GLY A 94 5.53 10.71 -3.90
C GLY A 94 5.07 9.65 -4.88
N VAL A 95 5.78 8.52 -4.94
CA VAL A 95 5.52 7.44 -5.89
C VAL A 95 5.11 6.17 -5.16
N SER A 96 4.02 5.53 -5.58
CA SER A 96 3.58 4.24 -5.02
C SER A 96 3.21 3.24 -6.13
N VAL A 97 3.55 1.96 -5.92
CA VAL A 97 3.03 0.91 -6.79
C VAL A 97 1.62 0.51 -6.37
N LEU A 98 1.41 0.26 -5.10
CA LEU A 98 0.11 -0.14 -4.54
C LEU A 98 -0.18 0.60 -3.24
N ALA A 99 -1.30 1.31 -3.17
CA ALA A 99 -1.78 1.95 -1.96
C ALA A 99 -3.18 1.44 -1.60
N LEU A 100 -3.33 0.90 -0.40
CA LEU A 100 -4.57 0.39 0.16
C LEU A 100 -4.85 1.08 1.49
N ALA A 101 -5.97 1.78 1.62
CA ALA A 101 -6.37 2.36 2.91
C ALA A 101 -7.88 2.61 2.99
N ASN A 102 -8.41 2.68 4.20
CA ASN A 102 -9.83 3.06 4.38
C ASN A 102 -10.01 4.56 4.08
N SER A 103 -9.19 5.40 4.69
CA SER A 103 -9.16 6.84 4.43
C SER A 103 -7.79 7.25 3.90
N MET A 104 -7.76 7.97 2.79
CA MET A 104 -6.53 8.30 2.09
C MET A 104 -6.50 9.76 1.68
N SER A 105 -5.39 10.42 1.95
CA SER A 105 -5.04 11.73 1.42
C SER A 105 -3.83 11.57 0.51
N ILE A 106 -3.99 11.84 -0.78
CA ILE A 106 -2.92 11.75 -1.78
C ILE A 106 -2.68 13.12 -2.40
N LYS A 107 -1.44 13.56 -2.37
CA LYS A 107 -1.03 14.84 -2.92
C LYS A 107 0.22 14.69 -3.76
N ASP A 108 0.17 15.19 -5.00
CA ASP A 108 1.28 15.10 -5.96
C ASP A 108 1.81 13.66 -6.11
N VAL A 109 0.88 12.67 -6.22
CA VAL A 109 1.20 11.24 -6.25
C VAL A 109 1.13 10.68 -7.65
N ASP A 110 2.14 9.89 -8.02
CA ASP A 110 2.11 8.97 -9.14
C ASP A 110 1.98 7.53 -8.62
N ALA A 111 0.82 6.90 -8.82
CA ALA A 111 0.57 5.54 -8.34
C ALA A 111 0.12 4.61 -9.47
N ILE A 112 0.46 3.31 -9.38
CA ILE A 112 -0.06 2.31 -10.31
C ILE A 112 -1.48 1.92 -9.90
N ALA A 113 -1.70 1.62 -8.64
CA ALA A 113 -3.02 1.27 -8.13
C ALA A 113 -3.29 1.87 -6.76
N VAL A 114 -4.49 2.44 -6.61
CA VAL A 114 -4.99 3.02 -5.36
C VAL A 114 -6.36 2.43 -5.08
N VAL A 115 -6.54 1.90 -3.87
CA VAL A 115 -7.80 1.32 -3.42
C VAL A 115 -8.14 1.86 -2.04
N GLY A 116 -9.31 2.44 -1.89
CA GLY A 116 -9.75 3.01 -0.62
C GLY A 116 -11.25 3.15 -0.50
N THR A 117 -11.73 3.50 0.67
CA THR A 117 -13.15 3.82 0.86
C THR A 117 -13.40 5.30 0.59
N GLU A 118 -12.57 6.15 1.16
CA GLU A 118 -12.59 7.61 0.99
C GLU A 118 -11.22 8.09 0.56
N ILE A 119 -11.14 8.78 -0.56
CA ILE A 119 -9.90 9.30 -1.12
C ILE A 119 -10.03 10.79 -1.37
N ASN A 120 -9.18 11.56 -0.71
CA ASN A 120 -8.98 12.98 -0.96
C ASN A 120 -7.73 13.14 -1.82
N ALA A 121 -7.89 13.58 -3.07
CA ALA A 121 -6.80 13.63 -4.03
C ALA A 121 -6.53 15.06 -4.49
N GLU A 122 -5.26 15.45 -4.47
CA GLU A 122 -4.80 16.72 -5.02
C GLU A 122 -3.69 16.45 -6.04
N ASN A 123 -3.89 16.91 -7.28
CA ASN A 123 -2.91 16.87 -8.36
C ASN A 123 -2.22 15.49 -8.55
N SER A 124 -2.99 14.41 -8.47
CA SER A 124 -2.45 13.04 -8.48
C SER A 124 -2.80 12.28 -9.74
N ARG A 125 -1.96 11.32 -10.12
CA ARG A 125 -2.15 10.41 -11.25
C ARG A 125 -2.17 8.97 -10.77
N THR A 126 -3.16 8.20 -11.22
CA THR A 126 -3.23 6.79 -10.89
C THR A 126 -3.53 5.95 -12.12
N GLY A 127 -2.93 4.78 -12.23
CA GLY A 127 -3.27 3.81 -13.25
C GLY A 127 -4.67 3.26 -13.02
N ILE A 128 -4.91 2.73 -11.84
CA ILE A 128 -6.19 2.15 -11.41
C ILE A 128 -6.60 2.83 -10.10
N LEU A 129 -7.83 3.34 -10.05
CA LEU A 129 -8.43 3.91 -8.86
C LEU A 129 -9.73 3.18 -8.53
N ILE A 130 -9.80 2.59 -7.34
CA ILE A 130 -11.01 1.94 -6.84
C ILE A 130 -11.36 2.59 -5.50
N SER A 131 -12.46 3.32 -5.48
CA SER A 131 -12.95 3.97 -4.26
C SER A 131 -14.47 4.08 -4.27
N ARG A 132 -15.02 4.18 -3.07
CA ARG A 132 -16.44 4.51 -2.89
C ARG A 132 -16.68 6.01 -3.06
N GLU A 133 -15.77 6.82 -2.54
CA GLU A 133 -15.83 8.28 -2.60
C GLU A 133 -14.46 8.84 -2.96
N VAL A 134 -14.44 9.76 -3.91
CA VAL A 134 -13.23 10.47 -4.34
C VAL A 134 -13.52 11.96 -4.35
N ASN A 135 -12.77 12.70 -3.56
CA ASN A 135 -12.83 14.14 -3.49
C ASN A 135 -11.55 14.75 -4.06
N GLY A 136 -11.68 15.79 -4.87
CA GLY A 136 -10.53 16.52 -5.41
C GLY A 136 -10.19 16.18 -6.86
N ASN A 137 -8.91 16.34 -7.23
CA ASN A 137 -8.43 16.25 -8.61
C ASN A 137 -7.47 15.07 -8.78
N VAL A 138 -7.95 14.02 -9.45
CA VAL A 138 -7.16 12.85 -9.81
C VAL A 138 -7.33 12.51 -11.28
N THR A 139 -6.22 12.25 -11.96
CA THR A 139 -6.21 11.74 -13.33
C THR A 139 -6.03 10.22 -13.29
N THR A 140 -7.02 9.47 -13.78
CA THR A 140 -6.95 8.02 -13.86
C THR A 140 -6.78 7.55 -15.29
N VAL A 141 -5.92 6.56 -15.52
CA VAL A 141 -5.79 5.91 -16.83
C VAL A 141 -6.94 4.93 -17.04
N VAL A 142 -7.37 4.26 -15.98
CA VAL A 142 -8.49 3.30 -15.99
C VAL A 142 -9.47 3.68 -14.89
N ASP A 143 -10.59 4.25 -15.29
CA ASP A 143 -11.71 4.57 -14.40
C ASP A 143 -12.59 3.32 -14.22
N GLY A 144 -13.12 3.11 -13.01
CA GLY A 144 -14.00 1.98 -12.69
C GLY A 144 -15.22 1.87 -13.61
N ARG A 145 -15.74 2.99 -14.13
CA ARG A 145 -16.80 3.00 -15.14
C ARG A 145 -16.32 2.44 -16.48
N THR A 146 -15.11 2.77 -16.89
CA THR A 146 -14.50 2.28 -18.14
C THR A 146 -14.22 0.78 -18.07
N VAL A 147 -13.75 0.28 -16.90
CA VAL A 147 -13.55 -1.16 -16.66
C VAL A 147 -14.88 -1.92 -16.71
N LEU A 148 -15.92 -1.38 -16.08
CA LEU A 148 -17.24 -2.00 -16.07
C LEU A 148 -17.83 -2.07 -17.48
N LEU A 149 -17.72 -1.00 -18.26
CA LEU A 149 -18.15 -0.96 -19.65
C LEU A 149 -17.33 -1.90 -20.53
N ALA A 150 -16.02 -1.94 -20.38
CA ALA A 150 -15.14 -2.85 -21.12
C ALA A 150 -15.41 -4.31 -20.75
N GLY A 151 -15.64 -4.61 -19.47
CA GLY A 151 -16.01 -5.94 -18.97
C GLY A 151 -17.39 -6.39 -19.53
N LEU A 152 -18.36 -5.50 -19.56
CA LEU A 152 -19.70 -5.75 -20.11
C LEU A 152 -19.63 -5.98 -21.63
N ALA A 153 -18.90 -5.14 -22.36
CA ALA A 153 -18.70 -5.29 -23.79
C ALA A 153 -17.94 -6.58 -24.13
N GLY A 154 -16.83 -6.85 -23.44
CA GLY A 154 -16.04 -8.07 -23.61
C GLY A 154 -16.81 -9.34 -23.24
N GLY A 155 -17.57 -9.31 -22.14
CA GLY A 155 -18.42 -10.42 -21.70
C GLY A 155 -19.56 -10.72 -22.67
N THR A 156 -20.21 -9.70 -23.23
CA THR A 156 -21.28 -9.88 -24.23
C THR A 156 -20.73 -10.45 -25.54
N ILE A 157 -19.57 -9.98 -26.02
CA ILE A 157 -18.94 -10.50 -27.23
C ILE A 157 -18.53 -11.97 -27.04
N ALA A 158 -17.86 -12.29 -25.91
CA ALA A 158 -17.48 -13.66 -25.60
C ALA A 158 -18.68 -14.58 -25.44
N GLY A 159 -19.75 -14.11 -24.80
CA GLY A 159 -21.03 -14.84 -24.68
C GLY A 159 -21.70 -15.12 -26.04
N LEU A 160 -21.70 -14.15 -26.93
CA LEU A 160 -22.23 -14.32 -28.27
C LEU A 160 -21.43 -15.31 -29.12
N ILE A 161 -20.09 -15.26 -29.03
CA ILE A 161 -19.21 -16.20 -29.72
C ILE A 161 -19.44 -17.64 -29.22
N LEU A 162 -19.55 -17.83 -27.91
CA LEU A 162 -19.83 -19.14 -27.32
C LEU A 162 -21.22 -19.67 -27.72
N LEU A 163 -22.23 -18.79 -27.77
CA LEU A 163 -23.58 -19.14 -28.17
C LEU A 163 -23.64 -19.51 -29.68
N ALA A 164 -22.97 -18.74 -30.51
CA ALA A 164 -22.83 -19.04 -31.93
C ALA A 164 -22.06 -20.35 -32.17
N GLY A 165 -20.99 -20.58 -31.46
CA GLY A 165 -20.24 -21.84 -31.49
C GLY A 165 -21.11 -23.05 -31.12
N LYS A 166 -21.94 -22.94 -30.07
CA LYS A 166 -22.86 -23.98 -29.65
C LYS A 166 -23.95 -24.24 -30.67
N LEU A 167 -24.47 -23.18 -31.32
CA LEU A 167 -25.47 -23.32 -32.37
C LEU A 167 -24.92 -23.94 -33.66
N LEU A 168 -23.70 -23.58 -34.05
CA LEU A 168 -23.09 -24.05 -35.30
C LEU A 168 -22.48 -25.44 -35.18
N PHE A 169 -21.90 -25.78 -34.02
CA PHE A 169 -21.19 -27.05 -33.80
C PHE A 169 -21.88 -28.00 -32.81
N GLY A 170 -22.96 -27.56 -32.16
CA GLY A 170 -23.71 -28.35 -31.18
C GLY A 170 -24.69 -29.37 -31.77
N ARG A 171 -24.75 -29.56 -33.08
CA ARG A 171 -25.68 -30.46 -33.76
C ARG A 171 -24.99 -31.67 -34.33
N LYS A 172 -24.48 -32.54 -33.42
CA LYS A 172 -24.15 -33.93 -33.76
C LYS A 172 -24.62 -34.82 -32.63
N LYS A 173 -25.85 -35.29 -32.71
CA LYS A 173 -26.26 -36.63 -32.30
C LYS A 173 -27.41 -37.06 -33.20
#